data_b5dc5351b4f20a507977e620b9e6055a
#
_entry.id   b5dc5351b4f20a507977e620b9e6055a
#
_cell.length_a   1.000
_cell.length_b   1.000
_cell.length_c   1.000
_cell.angle_alpha   90.00
_cell.angle_beta   90.00
_cell.angle_gamma   90.00
#
_symmetry.space_group_name_H-M   'P 1'
#
loop_
_entity.id
_entity.type
_entity.pdbx_description
1 polymer ?
#
loop_
_entity_poly.entity_id
_entity_poly.type
_entity_poly.pdbx_seq_one_letter_code
_entity_poly.pdbx_strand_id
1 'polypeptide(L)'
;MGLFQYAVAIVNADDPAWQALPPAPRRITFSTNPASTRADVRALGVRYLPHGSEWTLALGGDRLEVQLPLIGAFNVANALAAAAAAWSLGVPARVIAERLSRAPQVPGRLELLHERPSVLRDYAHTPDALERALSAVRPFATKRLIVVFGAGGDRDRGKRPVMGEIAARLADLAIVTSDNPRTEDPERILDDIEAGMGTREHERVEDRHEAIARALKIARPDDVVVLAGKGHETYQIRGTTKYPFDEKLIVHELMDGQR
;
A
#
# COMPACT_ATOMS: atom_id res chain seq x y z
N MET A 1 10.09 24.78 -29.17
CA MET A 1 8.79 24.34 -29.72
C MET A 1 9.00 22.99 -30.44
N GLY A 2 8.95 21.87 -29.83
CA GLY A 2 9.27 20.67 -30.60
C GLY A 2 8.97 19.31 -29.93
N LEU A 3 9.12 19.16 -28.63
CA LEU A 3 8.99 17.85 -27.97
C LEU A 3 7.56 17.48 -27.62
N PHE A 4 6.64 18.44 -27.43
CA PHE A 4 5.23 18.18 -27.04
C PHE A 4 4.29 17.96 -28.24
N GLN A 5 4.75 18.13 -29.48
CA GLN A 5 3.89 18.05 -30.66
C GLN A 5 3.36 16.63 -30.94
N TYR A 6 4.01 15.60 -30.41
CA TYR A 6 3.63 14.19 -30.55
C TYR A 6 3.29 13.50 -29.23
N ALA A 7 3.29 14.24 -28.12
CA ALA A 7 3.03 13.68 -26.81
C ALA A 7 1.54 13.39 -26.60
N VAL A 8 1.24 12.24 -25.99
CA VAL A 8 -0.08 11.92 -25.46
C VAL A 8 -0.09 12.17 -23.96
N ALA A 9 -0.99 13.01 -23.49
CA ALA A 9 -1.19 13.22 -22.04
C ALA A 9 -2.14 12.17 -21.50
N ILE A 10 -1.68 11.37 -20.55
CA ILE A 10 -2.51 10.45 -19.74
C ILE A 10 -2.90 11.16 -18.45
N VAL A 11 -4.18 11.40 -18.25
CA VAL A 11 -4.68 12.31 -17.22
C VAL A 11 -5.68 11.62 -16.30
N ASN A 12 -5.42 11.70 -14.99
CA ASN A 12 -6.38 11.27 -13.96
C ASN A 12 -7.54 12.30 -13.89
N ALA A 13 -8.73 11.90 -14.31
CA ALA A 13 -9.91 12.76 -14.28
C ALA A 13 -10.49 12.97 -12.87
N ASP A 14 -10.08 12.13 -11.91
CA ASP A 14 -10.57 12.19 -10.52
C ASP A 14 -9.79 13.21 -9.67
N ASP A 15 -8.60 13.64 -10.13
CA ASP A 15 -7.77 14.59 -9.40
C ASP A 15 -7.84 16.00 -10.02
N PRO A 16 -8.37 16.99 -9.29
CA PRO A 16 -8.51 18.38 -9.78
C PRO A 16 -7.19 19.03 -10.19
N ALA A 17 -6.06 18.63 -9.62
CA ALA A 17 -4.75 19.18 -9.95
C ALA A 17 -4.40 19.00 -11.44
N TRP A 18 -4.95 17.97 -12.10
CA TRP A 18 -4.72 17.70 -13.51
C TRP A 18 -5.55 18.55 -14.47
N GLN A 19 -6.54 19.29 -13.96
CA GLN A 19 -7.38 20.17 -14.77
C GLN A 19 -6.61 21.40 -15.27
N ALA A 20 -5.59 21.83 -14.53
CA ALA A 20 -4.75 22.99 -14.85
C ALA A 20 -3.58 22.68 -15.82
N LEU A 21 -3.49 21.46 -16.36
CA LEU A 21 -2.44 21.10 -17.28
C LEU A 21 -2.53 21.88 -18.61
N PRO A 22 -1.38 22.26 -19.20
CA PRO A 22 -1.33 22.86 -20.52
C PRO A 22 -2.04 21.97 -21.56
N PRO A 23 -2.60 22.55 -22.64
CA PRO A 23 -3.16 21.77 -23.72
C PRO A 23 -2.16 20.79 -24.30
N ALA A 24 -2.55 19.53 -24.45
CA ALA A 24 -1.79 18.50 -25.14
C ALA A 24 -2.48 18.16 -26.48
N PRO A 25 -1.74 17.84 -27.55
CA PRO A 25 -2.29 17.48 -28.86
C PRO A 25 -3.29 16.31 -28.80
N ARG A 26 -3.01 15.36 -27.94
CA ARG A 26 -3.89 14.23 -27.62
C ARG A 26 -3.93 14.04 -26.11
N ARG A 27 -5.13 13.91 -25.57
CA ARG A 27 -5.37 13.62 -24.15
C ARG A 27 -6.21 12.35 -24.03
N ILE A 28 -5.81 11.46 -23.14
CA ILE A 28 -6.57 10.28 -22.73
C ILE A 28 -6.80 10.39 -21.24
N THR A 29 -8.04 10.35 -20.84
CA THR A 29 -8.47 10.46 -19.44
C THR A 29 -8.77 9.10 -18.85
N PHE A 30 -8.44 8.89 -17.57
CA PHE A 30 -8.86 7.71 -16.84
C PHE A 30 -9.53 8.10 -15.52
N SER A 31 -10.43 7.22 -15.03
CA SER A 31 -11.18 7.46 -13.79
C SER A 31 -11.56 6.15 -13.10
N THR A 32 -11.45 6.16 -11.77
CA THR A 32 -12.00 5.13 -10.88
C THR A 32 -13.37 5.54 -10.31
N ASN A 33 -13.78 6.79 -10.50
CA ASN A 33 -15.06 7.32 -10.01
C ASN A 33 -16.21 6.85 -10.91
N PRO A 34 -17.21 6.12 -10.35
CA PRO A 34 -18.35 5.65 -11.12
C PRO A 34 -19.17 6.77 -11.78
N ALA A 35 -19.17 7.98 -11.19
CA ALA A 35 -19.88 9.14 -11.72
C ALA A 35 -19.16 9.79 -12.92
N SER A 36 -17.88 9.49 -13.14
CA SER A 36 -17.10 10.05 -14.25
C SER A 36 -17.35 9.30 -15.55
N THR A 37 -18.53 9.52 -16.17
CA THR A 37 -18.97 8.80 -17.37
C THR A 37 -18.23 9.18 -18.65
N ARG A 38 -17.49 10.30 -18.65
CA ARG A 38 -16.81 10.87 -19.82
C ARG A 38 -15.34 10.47 -19.94
N ALA A 39 -14.74 9.83 -18.94
CA ALA A 39 -13.36 9.37 -19.04
C ALA A 39 -13.22 8.24 -20.07
N ASP A 40 -12.12 8.27 -20.85
CA ASP A 40 -11.85 7.33 -21.95
C ASP A 40 -11.57 5.91 -21.43
N VAL A 41 -10.95 5.81 -20.24
CA VAL A 41 -10.59 4.54 -19.57
C VAL A 41 -11.18 4.54 -18.18
N ARG A 42 -11.98 3.51 -17.84
CA ARG A 42 -12.66 3.48 -16.53
C ARG A 42 -12.61 2.11 -15.89
N ALA A 43 -12.54 2.10 -14.55
CA ALA A 43 -12.82 0.91 -13.76
C ALA A 43 -14.28 0.96 -13.26
N LEU A 44 -15.05 -0.07 -13.59
CA LEU A 44 -16.46 -0.16 -13.21
C LEU A 44 -16.66 -1.31 -12.22
N GLY A 45 -17.46 -1.10 -11.16
CA GLY A 45 -17.82 -2.13 -10.20
C GLY A 45 -16.64 -2.67 -9.40
N VAL A 46 -15.72 -1.79 -8.98
CA VAL A 46 -14.50 -2.20 -8.26
C VAL A 46 -14.84 -2.87 -6.94
N ARG A 47 -14.31 -4.07 -6.72
CA ARG A 47 -14.33 -4.81 -5.46
C ARG A 47 -12.90 -4.99 -4.96
N TYR A 48 -12.63 -4.58 -3.73
CA TYR A 48 -11.34 -4.74 -3.08
C TYR A 48 -11.32 -6.04 -2.27
N LEU A 49 -10.27 -6.83 -2.44
CA LEU A 49 -10.11 -8.16 -1.85
C LEU A 49 -8.73 -8.23 -1.15
N PRO A 50 -8.55 -9.16 -0.20
CA PRO A 50 -7.27 -9.33 0.50
C PRO A 50 -6.08 -9.67 -0.41
N HIS A 51 -6.35 -10.20 -1.61
CA HIS A 51 -5.35 -10.63 -2.59
C HIS A 51 -5.32 -9.79 -3.87
N GLY A 52 -6.10 -8.69 -3.92
CA GLY A 52 -6.14 -7.81 -5.10
C GLY A 52 -7.44 -7.03 -5.25
N SER A 53 -7.81 -6.74 -6.50
CA SER A 53 -9.07 -6.10 -6.83
C SER A 53 -9.67 -6.69 -8.11
N GLU A 54 -11.01 -6.71 -8.19
CA GLU A 54 -11.77 -7.17 -9.35
C GLU A 54 -12.65 -6.04 -9.86
N TRP A 55 -12.66 -5.84 -11.16
CA TRP A 55 -13.40 -4.76 -11.79
C TRP A 55 -13.53 -4.94 -13.30
N THR A 56 -14.46 -4.23 -13.92
CA THR A 56 -14.61 -4.21 -15.37
C THR A 56 -13.84 -3.02 -15.96
N LEU A 57 -12.86 -3.30 -16.82
CA LEU A 57 -12.18 -2.31 -17.64
C LEU A 57 -13.11 -1.87 -18.78
N ALA A 58 -13.51 -0.61 -18.80
CA ALA A 58 -14.19 0.03 -19.92
C ALA A 58 -13.18 0.85 -20.72
N LEU A 59 -12.93 0.46 -21.97
CA LEU A 59 -11.87 1.03 -22.82
C LEU A 59 -12.25 0.87 -24.30
N GLY A 60 -12.28 1.99 -25.06
CA GLY A 60 -12.50 1.96 -26.51
C GLY A 60 -13.81 1.30 -26.97
N GLY A 61 -14.84 1.27 -26.10
CA GLY A 61 -16.12 0.58 -26.35
C GLY A 61 -16.17 -0.84 -25.78
N ASP A 62 -15.04 -1.47 -25.47
CA ASP A 62 -14.96 -2.78 -24.84
C ASP A 62 -15.25 -2.72 -23.33
N ARG A 63 -15.76 -3.83 -22.79
CA ARG A 63 -15.92 -4.08 -21.35
C ARG A 63 -15.31 -5.44 -21.02
N LEU A 64 -14.23 -5.45 -20.25
CA LEU A 64 -13.41 -6.63 -20.00
C LEU A 64 -13.16 -6.79 -18.51
N GLU A 65 -13.34 -8.01 -17.99
CA GLU A 65 -13.07 -8.30 -16.60
C GLU A 65 -11.56 -8.31 -16.34
N VAL A 66 -11.18 -7.69 -15.22
CA VAL A 66 -9.79 -7.63 -14.72
C VAL A 66 -9.77 -8.12 -13.28
N GLN A 67 -8.89 -9.07 -13.00
CA GLN A 67 -8.55 -9.55 -11.66
C GLN A 67 -7.12 -9.08 -11.36
N LEU A 68 -7.00 -7.84 -10.89
CA LEU A 68 -5.70 -7.22 -10.63
C LEU A 68 -5.13 -7.74 -9.31
N PRO A 69 -3.97 -8.45 -9.28
CA PRO A 69 -3.39 -8.99 -8.05
C PRO A 69 -2.62 -7.93 -7.25
N LEU A 70 -3.13 -6.69 -7.23
CA LEU A 70 -2.59 -5.57 -6.47
C LEU A 70 -3.71 -4.95 -5.61
N ILE A 71 -3.40 -4.72 -4.35
CA ILE A 71 -4.35 -4.28 -3.34
C ILE A 71 -4.47 -2.75 -3.32
N GLY A 72 -5.69 -2.24 -3.15
CA GLY A 72 -5.98 -0.84 -2.88
C GLY A 72 -6.38 -0.01 -4.10
N ALA A 73 -7.17 1.04 -3.83
CA ALA A 73 -7.74 1.93 -4.85
C ALA A 73 -6.67 2.62 -5.70
N PHE A 74 -5.53 2.98 -5.08
CA PHE A 74 -4.41 3.60 -5.80
C PHE A 74 -3.81 2.66 -6.84
N ASN A 75 -3.81 1.34 -6.64
CA ASN A 75 -3.32 0.38 -7.62
C ASN A 75 -4.30 0.18 -8.77
N VAL A 76 -5.61 0.30 -8.53
CA VAL A 76 -6.60 0.36 -9.62
C VAL A 76 -6.38 1.61 -10.48
N ALA A 77 -6.15 2.77 -9.86
CA ALA A 77 -5.83 4.00 -10.59
C ALA A 77 -4.52 3.88 -11.39
N ASN A 78 -3.47 3.28 -10.81
CA ASN A 78 -2.21 2.99 -11.49
C ASN A 78 -2.41 2.05 -12.68
N ALA A 79 -3.23 1.01 -12.53
CA ALA A 79 -3.56 0.08 -13.60
C ALA A 79 -4.32 0.76 -14.73
N LEU A 80 -5.25 1.68 -14.43
CA LEU A 80 -5.94 2.47 -15.45
C LEU A 80 -4.99 3.42 -16.19
N ALA A 81 -4.06 4.06 -15.48
CA ALA A 81 -3.03 4.88 -16.12
C ALA A 81 -2.15 4.06 -17.08
N ALA A 82 -1.72 2.87 -16.66
CA ALA A 82 -0.98 1.94 -17.50
C ALA A 82 -1.80 1.46 -18.69
N ALA A 83 -3.09 1.15 -18.49
CA ALA A 83 -4.02 0.78 -19.55
C ALA A 83 -4.17 1.88 -20.59
N ALA A 84 -4.37 3.13 -20.13
CA ALA A 84 -4.49 4.29 -21.01
C ALA A 84 -3.21 4.52 -21.83
N ALA A 85 -2.04 4.38 -21.21
CA ALA A 85 -0.76 4.49 -21.88
C ALA A 85 -0.57 3.40 -22.94
N ALA A 86 -0.81 2.14 -22.61
CA ALA A 86 -0.72 1.01 -23.53
C ALA A 86 -1.69 1.16 -24.71
N TRP A 87 -2.93 1.58 -24.41
CA TRP A 87 -3.94 1.83 -25.46
C TRP A 87 -3.53 2.97 -26.38
N SER A 88 -2.90 4.03 -25.86
CA SER A 88 -2.39 5.12 -26.68
C SER A 88 -1.35 4.68 -27.71
N LEU A 89 -0.65 3.59 -27.43
CA LEU A 89 0.36 2.95 -28.28
C LEU A 89 -0.24 1.87 -29.20
N GLY A 90 -1.58 1.70 -29.22
CA GLY A 90 -2.27 0.76 -30.11
C GLY A 90 -2.38 -0.67 -29.56
N VAL A 91 -2.06 -0.91 -28.27
CA VAL A 91 -2.25 -2.23 -27.68
C VAL A 91 -3.75 -2.53 -27.57
N PRO A 92 -4.25 -3.70 -28.06
CA PRO A 92 -5.66 -4.05 -27.98
C PRO A 92 -6.17 -4.16 -26.53
N ALA A 93 -7.40 -3.71 -26.27
CA ALA A 93 -7.99 -3.68 -24.92
C ALA A 93 -7.99 -5.06 -24.24
N ARG A 94 -8.24 -6.14 -25.01
CA ARG A 94 -8.21 -7.52 -24.51
C ARG A 94 -6.82 -7.92 -23.98
N VAL A 95 -5.76 -7.54 -24.70
CA VAL A 95 -4.37 -7.81 -24.27
C VAL A 95 -4.06 -7.03 -23.01
N ILE A 96 -4.51 -5.76 -22.92
CA ILE A 96 -4.32 -4.92 -21.73
C ILE A 96 -5.00 -5.59 -20.51
N ALA A 97 -6.28 -5.99 -20.62
CA ALA A 97 -7.00 -6.63 -19.51
C ALA A 97 -6.31 -7.94 -19.04
N GLU A 98 -5.87 -8.77 -20.00
CA GLU A 98 -5.12 -10.00 -19.71
C GLU A 98 -3.80 -9.71 -18.97
N ARG A 99 -3.05 -8.72 -19.41
CA ARG A 99 -1.76 -8.37 -18.79
C ARG A 99 -1.92 -7.75 -17.40
N LEU A 100 -2.95 -6.95 -17.19
CA LEU A 100 -3.29 -6.41 -15.87
C LEU A 100 -3.63 -7.54 -14.90
N SER A 101 -4.40 -8.55 -15.33
CA SER A 101 -4.78 -9.70 -14.51
C SER A 101 -3.59 -10.63 -14.19
N ARG A 102 -2.48 -10.50 -14.89
CA ARG A 102 -1.22 -11.24 -14.66
C ARG A 102 -0.09 -10.35 -14.12
N ALA A 103 -0.43 -9.14 -13.65
CA ALA A 103 0.58 -8.25 -13.08
C ALA A 103 1.23 -8.90 -11.85
N PRO A 104 2.56 -8.89 -11.72
CA PRO A 104 3.19 -9.40 -10.51
C PRO A 104 2.90 -8.47 -9.33
N GLN A 105 2.89 -9.03 -8.12
CA GLN A 105 2.91 -8.19 -6.91
C GLN A 105 4.18 -7.36 -6.88
N VAL A 106 4.07 -6.14 -6.36
CA VAL A 106 5.22 -5.24 -6.19
C VAL A 106 5.79 -5.47 -4.79
N PRO A 107 7.05 -5.95 -4.65
CA PRO A 107 7.64 -6.19 -3.35
C PRO A 107 7.54 -4.97 -2.41
N GLY A 108 6.99 -5.18 -1.22
CA GLY A 108 6.82 -4.14 -0.22
C GLY A 108 5.80 -3.04 -0.54
N ARG A 109 4.83 -3.30 -1.40
CA ARG A 109 3.71 -2.40 -1.71
C ARG A 109 2.39 -3.12 -1.51
N LEU A 110 1.90 -3.16 -0.28
CA LEU A 110 0.80 -4.02 0.18
C LEU A 110 0.96 -5.46 -0.36
N GLU A 111 2.19 -5.97 -0.31
CA GLU A 111 2.53 -7.31 -0.77
C GLU A 111 1.94 -8.35 0.18
N LEU A 112 1.13 -9.25 -0.34
CA LEU A 112 0.57 -10.36 0.43
C LEU A 112 1.65 -11.41 0.69
N LEU A 113 1.98 -11.63 1.96
CA LEU A 113 2.96 -12.63 2.41
C LEU A 113 2.28 -13.93 2.87
N HIS A 114 1.05 -13.85 3.40
CA HIS A 114 0.27 -14.99 3.88
C HIS A 114 -1.22 -14.71 3.75
N GLU A 115 -2.04 -15.74 3.48
CA GLU A 115 -3.46 -15.56 3.15
C GLU A 115 -4.40 -15.59 4.36
N ARG A 116 -4.14 -16.44 5.37
CA ARG A 116 -5.02 -16.63 6.53
C ARG A 116 -4.25 -16.84 7.84
N PRO A 117 -4.08 -15.83 8.69
CA PRO A 117 -4.53 -14.44 8.51
C PRO A 117 -3.86 -13.79 7.30
N SER A 118 -4.52 -12.75 6.72
CA SER A 118 -3.90 -11.99 5.64
C SER A 118 -2.77 -11.14 6.20
N VAL A 119 -1.53 -11.43 5.83
CA VAL A 119 -0.35 -10.68 6.26
C VAL A 119 0.20 -9.90 5.08
N LEU A 120 0.19 -8.58 5.19
CA LEU A 120 0.63 -7.65 4.17
C LEU A 120 1.88 -6.91 4.63
N ARG A 121 2.85 -6.68 3.74
CA ARG A 121 3.96 -5.76 4.02
C ARG A 121 3.93 -4.53 3.11
N ASP A 122 4.27 -3.38 3.67
CA ASP A 122 4.26 -2.11 2.95
C ASP A 122 5.43 -1.21 3.34
N TYR A 123 5.90 -0.39 2.41
CA TYR A 123 6.96 0.61 2.61
C TYR A 123 6.46 1.91 3.26
N ALA A 124 5.28 1.91 3.85
CA ALA A 124 4.63 3.06 4.47
C ALA A 124 5.41 3.53 5.72
N HIS A 125 6.33 4.46 5.53
CA HIS A 125 7.22 5.03 6.57
C HIS A 125 7.01 6.54 6.77
N THR A 126 5.95 7.10 6.20
CA THR A 126 5.49 8.48 6.39
C THR A 126 4.02 8.50 6.81
N PRO A 127 3.54 9.58 7.47
CA PRO A 127 2.13 9.69 7.88
C PRO A 127 1.15 9.43 6.73
N ASP A 128 1.28 10.15 5.61
CA ASP A 128 0.41 9.99 4.44
C ASP A 128 0.43 8.55 3.87
N ALA A 129 1.62 7.94 3.78
CA ALA A 129 1.73 6.57 3.28
C ALA A 129 1.08 5.56 4.24
N LEU A 130 1.26 5.71 5.56
CA LEU A 130 0.63 4.86 6.56
C LEU A 130 -0.90 4.98 6.52
N GLU A 131 -1.41 6.20 6.44
CA GLU A 131 -2.84 6.45 6.33
C GLU A 131 -3.43 5.81 5.07
N ARG A 132 -2.77 5.98 3.93
CA ARG A 132 -3.19 5.37 2.66
C ARG A 132 -3.16 3.84 2.71
N ALA A 133 -2.11 3.25 3.27
CA ALA A 133 -1.99 1.80 3.37
C ALA A 133 -3.10 1.21 4.25
N LEU A 134 -3.31 1.76 5.45
CA LEU A 134 -4.36 1.28 6.36
C LEU A 134 -5.77 1.52 5.81
N SER A 135 -6.02 2.69 5.19
CA SER A 135 -7.30 2.99 4.56
C SER A 135 -7.60 2.07 3.36
N ALA A 136 -6.57 1.69 2.59
CA ALA A 136 -6.72 0.76 1.47
C ALA A 136 -7.07 -0.66 1.90
N VAL A 137 -6.62 -1.06 3.10
CA VAL A 137 -6.83 -2.39 3.66
C VAL A 137 -8.16 -2.48 4.43
N ARG A 138 -8.59 -1.40 5.07
CA ARG A 138 -9.78 -1.36 5.93
C ARG A 138 -11.07 -1.93 5.30
N PRO A 139 -11.39 -1.69 4.01
CA PRO A 139 -12.63 -2.19 3.41
C PRO A 139 -12.79 -3.72 3.39
N PHE A 140 -11.69 -4.47 3.39
CA PHE A 140 -11.72 -5.93 3.41
C PHE A 140 -11.25 -6.56 4.73
N ALA A 141 -10.80 -5.77 5.69
CA ALA A 141 -10.52 -6.22 7.05
C ALA A 141 -11.85 -6.37 7.81
N THR A 142 -12.55 -7.48 7.57
CA THR A 142 -13.89 -7.74 8.13
C THR A 142 -13.89 -7.99 9.64
N LYS A 143 -12.74 -8.35 10.20
CA LYS A 143 -12.48 -8.48 11.64
C LYS A 143 -11.48 -7.43 12.08
N ARG A 144 -10.38 -7.81 12.70
CA ARG A 144 -9.40 -6.84 13.19
C ARG A 144 -8.40 -6.50 12.10
N LEU A 145 -8.05 -5.21 12.04
CA LEU A 145 -6.87 -4.70 11.36
C LEU A 145 -5.79 -4.47 12.42
N ILE A 146 -4.72 -5.26 12.35
CA ILE A 146 -3.55 -5.16 13.23
C ILE A 146 -2.43 -4.50 12.44
N VAL A 147 -1.79 -3.46 12.98
CA VAL A 147 -0.63 -2.84 12.35
C VAL A 147 0.62 -2.99 13.20
N VAL A 148 1.71 -3.44 12.60
CA VAL A 148 3.07 -3.43 13.19
C VAL A 148 3.87 -2.35 12.48
N PHE A 149 4.30 -1.32 13.20
CA PHE A 149 4.98 -0.19 12.60
C PHE A 149 5.96 0.49 13.55
N GLY A 150 6.88 1.23 12.98
CA GLY A 150 7.84 2.05 13.70
C GLY A 150 8.26 3.26 12.88
N ALA A 151 9.22 4.01 13.39
CA ALA A 151 9.79 5.14 12.69
C ALA A 151 11.33 5.07 12.68
N GLY A 152 11.93 5.60 11.59
CA GLY A 152 13.39 5.65 11.49
C GLY A 152 14.01 6.69 12.43
N GLY A 153 15.13 6.34 13.07
CA GLY A 153 16.01 7.27 13.75
C GLY A 153 16.82 8.12 12.78
N ASP A 154 17.40 9.23 13.27
CA ASP A 154 18.15 10.23 12.50
C ASP A 154 17.34 10.75 11.30
N ARG A 155 16.06 10.96 11.52
CA ARG A 155 15.07 11.43 10.56
C ARG A 155 14.12 12.41 11.23
N ASP A 156 13.15 12.93 10.47
CA ASP A 156 12.10 13.81 10.95
C ASP A 156 11.36 13.19 12.15
N ARG A 157 11.52 13.82 13.32
CA ARG A 157 10.85 13.41 14.56
C ARG A 157 9.39 13.85 14.60
N GLY A 158 9.04 14.95 13.92
CA GLY A 158 7.69 15.49 13.93
C GLY A 158 6.66 14.54 13.33
N LYS A 159 7.07 13.63 12.45
CA LYS A 159 6.18 12.63 11.88
C LYS A 159 5.77 11.50 12.85
N ARG A 160 6.57 11.25 13.93
CA ARG A 160 6.38 10.10 14.82
C ARG A 160 5.02 10.12 15.52
N PRO A 161 4.65 11.22 16.25
CA PRO A 161 3.34 11.27 16.89
C PRO A 161 2.18 11.27 15.88
N VAL A 162 2.37 11.85 14.68
CA VAL A 162 1.34 11.82 13.64
C VAL A 162 1.11 10.38 13.14
N MET A 163 2.18 9.58 12.98
CA MET A 163 2.05 8.17 12.62
C MET A 163 1.37 7.37 13.75
N GLY A 164 1.66 7.68 15.01
CA GLY A 164 0.98 7.11 16.18
C GLY A 164 -0.52 7.37 16.16
N GLU A 165 -0.92 8.64 15.95
CA GLU A 165 -2.33 9.04 15.84
C GLU A 165 -3.05 8.29 14.71
N ILE A 166 -2.44 8.22 13.53
CA ILE A 166 -3.00 7.52 12.36
C ILE A 166 -3.22 6.04 12.66
N ALA A 167 -2.20 5.37 13.23
CA ALA A 167 -2.30 3.95 13.58
C ALA A 167 -3.41 3.72 14.62
N ALA A 168 -3.46 4.52 15.66
CA ALA A 168 -4.48 4.45 16.71
C ALA A 168 -5.91 4.73 16.20
N ARG A 169 -6.06 5.52 15.15
CA ARG A 169 -7.34 5.86 14.54
C ARG A 169 -7.84 4.80 13.56
N LEU A 170 -6.96 4.20 12.77
CA LEU A 170 -7.33 3.34 11.64
C LEU A 170 -7.20 1.85 11.90
N ALA A 171 -6.34 1.42 12.84
CA ALA A 171 -6.20 0.03 13.22
C ALA A 171 -7.03 -0.31 14.46
N ASP A 172 -7.41 -1.58 14.60
CA ASP A 172 -8.07 -2.11 15.80
C ASP A 172 -7.04 -2.46 16.88
N LEU A 173 -5.80 -2.75 16.47
CA LEU A 173 -4.65 -2.92 17.36
C LEU A 173 -3.39 -2.41 16.64
N ALA A 174 -2.63 -1.57 17.32
CA ALA A 174 -1.31 -1.13 16.87
C ALA A 174 -0.22 -1.75 17.76
N ILE A 175 0.82 -2.30 17.13
CA ILE A 175 2.04 -2.77 17.80
C ILE A 175 3.16 -1.85 17.37
N VAL A 176 3.64 -1.02 18.30
CA VAL A 176 4.72 -0.07 18.08
C VAL A 176 6.06 -0.76 18.28
N THR A 177 6.96 -0.62 17.31
CA THR A 177 8.24 -1.34 17.28
C THR A 177 9.35 -0.54 16.59
N SER A 178 10.58 -1.03 16.64
CA SER A 178 11.70 -0.46 15.90
C SER A 178 11.57 -0.67 14.39
N ASP A 179 11.86 0.39 13.62
CA ASP A 179 12.15 0.31 12.18
C ASP A 179 13.66 0.22 11.95
N ASN A 180 14.33 1.33 11.67
CA ASN A 180 15.77 1.50 11.60
C ASN A 180 16.16 2.55 12.65
N PRO A 181 16.46 2.20 13.93
CA PRO A 181 16.74 3.17 14.97
C PRO A 181 18.02 3.98 14.70
N ARG A 182 18.96 3.45 13.92
CA ARG A 182 20.27 4.09 13.62
C ARG A 182 21.00 4.46 14.91
N THR A 183 21.42 5.73 15.05
CA THR A 183 22.18 6.18 16.24
C THR A 183 21.29 6.67 17.38
N GLU A 184 19.98 6.78 17.18
CA GLU A 184 19.03 7.14 18.23
C GLU A 184 18.71 5.95 19.13
N ASP A 185 18.39 6.22 20.38
CA ASP A 185 17.82 5.26 21.31
C ASP A 185 16.44 4.80 20.79
N PRO A 186 16.25 3.50 20.51
CA PRO A 186 14.98 3.00 19.99
C PRO A 186 13.80 3.29 20.93
N GLU A 187 14.01 3.20 22.25
CA GLU A 187 12.94 3.45 23.22
C GLU A 187 12.39 4.88 23.13
N ARG A 188 13.27 5.87 22.90
CA ARG A 188 12.84 7.27 22.69
C ARG A 188 12.05 7.46 21.41
N ILE A 189 12.36 6.68 20.36
CA ILE A 189 11.58 6.72 19.13
C ILE A 189 10.17 6.19 19.39
N LEU A 190 10.04 5.12 20.17
CA LEU A 190 8.74 4.55 20.55
C LEU A 190 7.95 5.55 21.43
N ASP A 191 8.60 6.21 22.40
CA ASP A 191 7.96 7.28 23.22
C ASP A 191 7.37 8.39 22.34
N ASP A 192 8.13 8.85 21.33
CA ASP A 192 7.67 9.89 20.40
C ASP A 192 6.44 9.43 19.56
N ILE A 193 6.36 8.14 19.20
CA ILE A 193 5.21 7.58 18.49
C ILE A 193 4.00 7.49 19.42
N GLU A 194 4.18 6.93 20.61
CA GLU A 194 3.12 6.73 21.61
C GLU A 194 2.51 8.05 22.07
N ALA A 195 3.28 9.14 22.10
CA ALA A 195 2.77 10.47 22.40
C ALA A 195 1.63 10.93 21.49
N GLY A 196 1.53 10.39 20.28
CA GLY A 196 0.43 10.64 19.35
C GLY A 196 -0.78 9.70 19.48
N MET A 197 -0.64 8.59 20.22
CA MET A 197 -1.69 7.56 20.28
C MET A 197 -2.80 7.85 21.30
N GLY A 198 -2.56 8.81 22.19
CA GLY A 198 -3.51 9.20 23.24
C GLY A 198 -3.79 8.04 24.20
N THR A 199 -5.07 7.80 24.50
CA THR A 199 -5.51 6.72 25.39
C THR A 199 -5.90 5.43 24.64
N ARG A 200 -5.61 5.33 23.35
CA ARG A 200 -5.94 4.15 22.57
C ARG A 200 -5.06 2.97 22.97
N GLU A 201 -5.68 1.82 23.13
CA GLU A 201 -5.00 0.57 23.46
C GLU A 201 -4.04 0.20 22.32
N HIS A 202 -2.78 -0.08 22.69
CA HIS A 202 -1.72 -0.52 21.78
C HIS A 202 -0.72 -1.38 22.54
N GLU A 203 0.13 -2.09 21.81
CA GLU A 203 1.25 -2.84 22.40
C GLU A 203 2.58 -2.19 21.99
N ARG A 204 3.56 -2.21 22.90
CA ARG A 204 4.94 -1.77 22.65
C ARG A 204 5.85 -2.99 22.71
N VAL A 205 6.55 -3.26 21.61
CA VAL A 205 7.51 -4.35 21.51
C VAL A 205 8.72 -3.84 20.72
N GLU A 206 9.83 -3.50 21.42
CA GLU A 206 10.98 -2.86 20.76
C GLU A 206 11.57 -3.73 19.66
N ASP A 207 11.79 -5.01 19.91
CA ASP A 207 12.32 -5.92 18.89
C ASP A 207 11.26 -6.20 17.81
N ARG A 208 11.59 -5.87 16.56
CA ARG A 208 10.65 -5.99 15.46
C ARG A 208 10.33 -7.45 15.09
N HIS A 209 11.26 -8.37 15.30
CA HIS A 209 10.98 -9.80 15.08
C HIS A 209 9.95 -10.29 16.10
N GLU A 210 10.12 -9.94 17.36
CA GLU A 210 9.17 -10.27 18.43
C GLU A 210 7.82 -9.59 18.22
N ALA A 211 7.80 -8.34 17.73
CA ALA A 211 6.58 -7.63 17.38
C ALA A 211 5.79 -8.34 16.26
N ILE A 212 6.47 -8.81 15.22
CA ILE A 212 5.87 -9.61 14.15
C ILE A 212 5.35 -10.94 14.71
N ALA A 213 6.16 -11.66 15.49
CA ALA A 213 5.76 -12.92 16.12
C ALA A 213 4.53 -12.73 17.03
N ARG A 214 4.48 -11.63 17.80
CA ARG A 214 3.35 -11.27 18.62
C ARG A 214 2.09 -11.03 17.80
N ALA A 215 2.19 -10.23 16.72
CA ALA A 215 1.07 -9.96 15.83
C ALA A 215 0.50 -11.24 15.23
N LEU A 216 1.35 -12.13 14.71
CA LEU A 216 0.94 -13.38 14.08
C LEU A 216 0.33 -14.36 15.10
N LYS A 217 0.87 -14.41 16.33
CA LYS A 217 0.34 -15.26 17.41
C LYS A 217 -1.08 -14.90 17.84
N ILE A 218 -1.42 -13.60 17.83
CA ILE A 218 -2.75 -13.13 18.26
C ILE A 218 -3.74 -12.99 17.13
N ALA A 219 -3.26 -12.99 15.87
CA ALA A 219 -4.10 -12.87 14.70
C ALA A 219 -4.97 -14.12 14.53
N ARG A 220 -6.24 -13.92 14.22
CA ARG A 220 -7.20 -14.95 13.85
C ARG A 220 -7.24 -15.08 12.33
N PRO A 221 -7.76 -16.20 11.80
CA PRO A 221 -7.77 -16.45 10.36
C PRO A 221 -8.39 -15.36 9.49
N ASP A 222 -9.35 -14.60 10.03
CA ASP A 222 -10.06 -13.54 9.29
C ASP A 222 -9.58 -12.12 9.67
N ASP A 223 -8.50 -12.01 10.46
CA ASP A 223 -7.83 -10.75 10.74
C ASP A 223 -6.88 -10.38 9.58
N VAL A 224 -6.55 -9.10 9.50
CA VAL A 224 -5.54 -8.58 8.59
C VAL A 224 -4.40 -7.97 9.40
N VAL A 225 -3.17 -8.36 9.09
CA VAL A 225 -1.94 -7.83 9.70
C VAL A 225 -1.20 -7.03 8.66
N VAL A 226 -0.86 -5.77 8.96
CA VAL A 226 -0.03 -4.91 8.11
C VAL A 226 1.31 -4.67 8.77
N LEU A 227 2.39 -5.10 8.13
CA LEU A 227 3.78 -4.79 8.51
C LEU A 227 4.19 -3.53 7.73
N ALA A 228 4.19 -2.36 8.40
CA ALA A 228 4.45 -1.08 7.78
C ALA A 228 5.85 -0.54 8.10
N GLY A 229 6.49 0.08 7.11
CA GLY A 229 7.76 0.79 7.22
C GLY A 229 8.86 0.24 6.34
N LYS A 230 9.21 -1.03 6.47
CA LYS A 230 10.37 -1.63 5.78
C LYS A 230 10.11 -2.01 4.33
N GLY A 231 8.87 -2.40 4.01
CA GLY A 231 8.55 -2.84 2.65
C GLY A 231 9.49 -3.93 2.14
N HIS A 232 10.24 -3.66 1.09
CA HIS A 232 11.18 -4.60 0.48
C HIS A 232 12.60 -4.60 1.11
N GLU A 233 12.84 -3.82 2.16
CA GLU A 233 14.14 -3.82 2.84
C GLU A 233 14.42 -5.18 3.47
N THR A 234 15.63 -5.70 3.26
CA THR A 234 16.10 -6.97 3.82
C THR A 234 17.11 -6.79 4.95
N TYR A 235 17.09 -5.63 5.60
CA TYR A 235 18.00 -5.28 6.69
C TYR A 235 17.35 -4.35 7.70
N GLN A 236 17.93 -4.31 8.91
CA GLN A 236 17.68 -3.30 9.94
C GLN A 236 18.99 -2.57 10.26
N ILE A 237 18.93 -1.25 10.43
CA ILE A 237 20.10 -0.43 10.80
C ILE A 237 20.04 -0.11 12.29
N ARG A 238 21.02 -0.62 13.05
CA ARG A 238 21.26 -0.29 14.47
C ARG A 238 22.64 0.34 14.60
N GLY A 239 22.73 1.54 15.13
CA GLY A 239 23.94 2.37 15.03
C GLY A 239 24.23 2.67 13.56
N THR A 240 25.43 2.37 13.12
CA THR A 240 25.88 2.48 11.72
C THR A 240 25.91 1.14 10.98
N THR A 241 25.53 0.04 11.66
CA THR A 241 25.61 -1.31 11.12
C THR A 241 24.28 -1.78 10.56
N LYS A 242 24.32 -2.43 9.40
CA LYS A 242 23.17 -3.13 8.81
C LYS A 242 23.21 -4.59 9.25
N TYR A 243 22.10 -5.04 9.83
CA TYR A 243 21.87 -6.43 10.19
C TYR A 243 20.85 -7.04 9.22
N PRO A 244 21.01 -8.31 8.80
CA PRO A 244 20.01 -9.00 8.00
C PRO A 244 18.65 -9.01 8.70
N PHE A 245 17.58 -8.61 7.98
CA PHE A 245 16.23 -8.60 8.50
C PHE A 245 15.25 -8.58 7.33
N ASP A 246 14.68 -9.73 6.99
CA ASP A 246 13.69 -9.85 5.91
C ASP A 246 12.35 -10.29 6.48
N GLU A 247 11.38 -9.38 6.49
CA GLU A 247 10.03 -9.64 7.01
C GLU A 247 9.32 -10.79 6.28
N LYS A 248 9.62 -10.99 5.00
CA LYS A 248 9.03 -12.08 4.24
C LYS A 248 9.51 -13.44 4.75
N LEU A 249 10.80 -13.59 5.00
CA LEU A 249 11.37 -14.82 5.56
C LEU A 249 10.85 -15.06 6.98
N ILE A 250 10.82 -14.02 7.82
CA ILE A 250 10.31 -14.09 9.19
C ILE A 250 8.84 -14.57 9.22
N VAL A 251 7.98 -13.99 8.38
CA VAL A 251 6.57 -14.40 8.31
C VAL A 251 6.45 -15.86 7.87
N HIS A 252 7.19 -16.29 6.84
CA HIS A 252 7.16 -17.67 6.38
C HIS A 252 7.62 -18.66 7.49
N GLU A 253 8.73 -18.37 8.16
CA GLU A 253 9.27 -19.20 9.25
C GLU A 253 8.27 -19.33 10.40
N LEU A 254 7.66 -18.20 10.83
CA LEU A 254 6.69 -18.19 11.92
C LEU A 254 5.37 -18.88 11.57
N MET A 255 4.92 -18.78 10.33
CA MET A 255 3.66 -19.41 9.90
C MET A 255 3.84 -20.90 9.56
N ASP A 256 4.97 -21.31 8.99
CA ASP A 256 5.26 -22.73 8.70
C ASP A 256 5.58 -23.52 9.98
N GLY A 257 6.20 -22.89 10.97
CA GLY A 257 6.48 -23.50 12.27
C GLY A 257 5.25 -23.73 13.17
N GLN A 258 4.07 -23.19 12.78
CA GLN A 258 2.80 -23.38 13.48
C GLN A 258 1.96 -24.54 12.90
N ARG A 259 2.43 -25.23 11.86
CA ARG A 259 1.83 -26.42 11.28
C ARG A 259 2.45 -27.66 11.94
#